data_1e356f412edb77e58e5bbcce8dac79df
#
_entry.id   1e356f412edb77e58e5bbcce8dac79df
#
_cell.length_a   1.000
_cell.length_b   1.000
_cell.length_c   1.000
_cell.angle_alpha   90.00
_cell.angle_beta   90.00
_cell.angle_gamma   90.00
#
_symmetry.space_group_name_H-M   'P 1'
#
loop_
_entity.id
_entity.type
_entity.pdbx_description
1 polymer ?
#
loop_
_entity_poly.entity_id
_entity_poly.type
_entity_poly.pdbx_seq_one_letter_code
_entity_poly.pdbx_strand_id
1 'polypeptide(L)'
;INGEPTFLRGKHDGLVFPMTGAVPATVDEWIRVMKISKSYGMNHYRYHTCCPPEAAFIAADLLGIYMEPQLPFWGTLTAPGDENHNETEQNYLIEEGFRMLDTFGNHASYCMMSLGNELWGSKERMAEIITGYRCIDDRHLYTQGSNNFQHTPVLLPEDDFFVGVRFSK
;
A
#
# COMPACT_ATOMS: atom_id res chain seq x y z
N ILE A 1 11.63 -7.79 9.10
CA ILE A 1 11.55 -6.35 9.41
C ILE A 1 12.60 -6.06 10.47
N ASN A 2 13.39 -5.00 10.29
CA ASN A 2 14.48 -4.62 11.20
C ASN A 2 15.46 -5.77 11.51
N GLY A 3 15.77 -6.61 10.53
CA GLY A 3 16.67 -7.75 10.66
C GLY A 3 16.05 -8.99 11.31
N GLU A 4 14.80 -8.93 11.74
CA GLU A 4 14.10 -10.06 12.36
C GLU A 4 13.08 -10.70 11.42
N PRO A 5 13.04 -12.05 11.36
CA PRO A 5 12.00 -12.76 10.64
C PRO A 5 10.62 -12.39 11.17
N THR A 6 9.75 -11.91 10.29
CA THR A 6 8.42 -11.42 10.67
C THR A 6 7.35 -12.14 9.86
N PHE A 7 6.43 -12.80 10.54
CA PHE A 7 5.26 -13.41 9.91
C PHE A 7 4.08 -12.44 9.95
N LEU A 8 3.64 -11.97 8.77
CA LEU A 8 2.52 -11.05 8.64
C LEU A 8 1.20 -11.82 8.65
N ARG A 9 0.31 -11.46 9.56
CA ARG A 9 -1.08 -11.91 9.62
C ARG A 9 -1.95 -10.70 9.27
N GLY A 10 -2.21 -10.57 7.97
CA GLY A 10 -2.78 -9.36 7.40
C GLY A 10 -4.30 -9.30 7.48
N LYS A 11 -4.80 -8.07 7.61
CA LYS A 11 -6.18 -7.69 7.34
C LYS A 11 -6.24 -6.88 6.05
N HIS A 12 -7.17 -7.21 5.18
CA HIS A 12 -7.57 -6.35 4.07
C HIS A 12 -8.51 -5.25 4.60
N ASP A 13 -8.21 -3.99 4.30
CA ASP A 13 -9.02 -2.84 4.70
C ASP A 13 -9.26 -1.90 3.52
N GLY A 14 -10.52 -1.63 3.20
CA GLY A 14 -10.93 -0.68 2.17
C GLY A 14 -11.47 0.63 2.77
N LEU A 15 -11.18 0.93 4.03
CA LEU A 15 -11.70 2.09 4.76
C LEU A 15 -13.24 2.15 4.78
N VAL A 16 -13.89 0.98 4.82
CA VAL A 16 -15.36 0.87 4.82
C VAL A 16 -15.88 0.79 6.24
N PHE A 17 -16.60 1.81 6.67
CA PHE A 17 -17.20 1.93 8.00
C PHE A 17 -18.73 2.11 7.89
N PRO A 18 -19.50 1.02 7.67
CA PRO A 18 -20.92 1.11 7.33
C PRO A 18 -21.80 1.66 8.46
N MET A 19 -21.36 1.54 9.72
CA MET A 19 -22.15 2.03 10.86
C MET A 19 -22.09 3.55 11.01
N THR A 20 -20.99 4.17 10.59
CA THR A 20 -20.78 5.61 10.71
C THR A 20 -20.87 6.33 9.35
N GLY A 21 -20.72 5.59 8.26
CA GLY A 21 -20.61 6.15 6.91
C GLY A 21 -19.35 6.98 6.68
N ALA A 22 -18.45 7.01 7.65
CA ALA A 22 -17.21 7.79 7.58
C ALA A 22 -16.04 7.05 8.26
N VAL A 23 -14.84 7.31 7.76
CA VAL A 23 -13.59 6.81 8.35
C VAL A 23 -13.41 7.45 9.73
N PRO A 24 -12.96 6.71 10.76
CA PRO A 24 -12.65 7.28 12.06
C PRO A 24 -11.66 8.44 11.97
N ALA A 25 -11.96 9.53 12.65
CA ALA A 25 -11.15 10.75 12.62
C ALA A 25 -10.16 10.85 13.79
N THR A 26 -10.35 10.06 14.86
CA THR A 26 -9.56 10.17 16.09
C THR A 26 -8.67 8.95 16.31
N VAL A 27 -7.55 9.15 16.99
CA VAL A 27 -6.62 8.08 17.37
C VAL A 27 -7.31 7.03 18.26
N ASP A 28 -8.15 7.44 19.18
CA ASP A 28 -8.85 6.52 20.11
C ASP A 28 -9.80 5.56 19.36
N GLU A 29 -10.49 6.06 18.34
CA GLU A 29 -11.36 5.22 17.51
C GLU A 29 -10.53 4.20 16.72
N TRP A 30 -9.40 4.59 16.15
CA TRP A 30 -8.50 3.68 15.47
C TRP A 30 -7.86 2.68 16.42
N ILE A 31 -7.46 3.10 17.63
CA ILE A 31 -6.99 2.16 18.67
C ILE A 31 -8.06 1.12 18.98
N ARG A 32 -9.32 1.52 19.10
CA ARG A 32 -10.43 0.57 19.33
C ARG A 32 -10.56 -0.45 18.20
N VAL A 33 -10.54 0.02 16.94
CA VAL A 33 -10.66 -0.85 15.75
C VAL A 33 -9.47 -1.81 15.67
N MET A 34 -8.26 -1.30 15.84
CA MET A 34 -7.03 -2.09 15.70
C MET A 34 -6.82 -3.07 16.84
N LYS A 35 -7.25 -2.74 18.09
CA LYS A 35 -7.24 -3.68 19.21
C LYS A 35 -8.12 -4.91 18.94
N ILE A 36 -9.26 -4.74 18.27
CA ILE A 36 -10.12 -5.87 17.88
C ILE A 36 -9.34 -6.78 16.91
N SER A 37 -8.72 -6.23 15.87
CA SER A 37 -7.91 -7.02 14.94
C SER A 37 -6.75 -7.73 15.64
N LYS A 38 -6.06 -7.05 16.54
CA LYS A 38 -4.97 -7.66 17.33
C LYS A 38 -5.46 -8.80 18.22
N SER A 39 -6.66 -8.73 18.76
CA SER A 39 -7.22 -9.82 19.56
C SER A 39 -7.44 -11.10 18.76
N TYR A 40 -7.54 -10.99 17.43
CA TYR A 40 -7.54 -12.13 16.49
C TYR A 40 -6.13 -12.49 15.98
N GLY A 41 -5.09 -11.90 16.54
CA GLY A 41 -3.70 -12.19 16.19
C GLY A 41 -3.19 -11.46 14.94
N MET A 42 -3.91 -10.48 14.42
CA MET A 42 -3.47 -9.70 13.27
C MET A 42 -2.43 -8.66 13.66
N ASN A 43 -1.43 -8.48 12.80
CA ASN A 43 -0.34 -7.54 13.00
C ASN A 43 -0.03 -6.70 11.75
N HIS A 44 -0.84 -6.84 10.69
CA HIS A 44 -0.64 -6.16 9.42
C HIS A 44 -1.97 -5.68 8.82
N TYR A 45 -1.97 -4.47 8.23
CA TYR A 45 -3.09 -3.92 7.49
C TYR A 45 -2.64 -3.58 6.08
N ARG A 46 -3.24 -4.22 5.09
CA ARG A 46 -3.19 -3.83 3.70
C ARG A 46 -4.40 -2.95 3.37
N TYR A 47 -4.16 -1.71 3.01
CA TYR A 47 -5.20 -0.78 2.59
C TYR A 47 -5.43 -0.88 1.08
N HIS A 48 -6.61 -1.37 0.72
CA HIS A 48 -6.96 -1.62 -0.68
C HIS A 48 -7.27 -0.32 -1.41
N THR A 49 -6.37 0.10 -2.30
CA THR A 49 -6.47 1.33 -3.12
C THR A 49 -6.74 2.60 -2.32
N CYS A 50 -6.20 2.69 -1.12
CA CYS A 50 -6.37 3.86 -0.28
C CYS A 50 -5.23 4.05 0.72
N CYS A 51 -5.10 5.28 1.22
CA CYS A 51 -4.24 5.62 2.34
C CYS A 51 -5.14 6.07 3.51
N PRO A 52 -4.95 5.52 4.72
CA PRO A 52 -5.72 5.93 5.87
C PRO A 52 -5.25 7.30 6.40
N PRO A 53 -6.05 7.98 7.25
CA PRO A 53 -5.64 9.23 7.87
C PRO A 53 -4.54 9.03 8.91
N GLU A 54 -3.82 10.12 9.25
CA GLU A 54 -2.72 10.12 10.24
C GLU A 54 -3.09 9.46 11.57
N ALA A 55 -4.33 9.64 12.02
CA ALA A 55 -4.82 9.01 13.25
C ALA A 55 -4.69 7.47 13.23
N ALA A 56 -4.79 6.85 12.06
CA ALA A 56 -4.58 5.41 11.89
C ALA A 56 -3.10 5.03 12.05
N PHE A 57 -2.18 5.82 11.49
CA PHE A 57 -0.74 5.58 11.63
C PHE A 57 -0.31 5.74 13.09
N ILE A 58 -0.75 6.78 13.78
CA ILE A 58 -0.47 6.97 15.22
C ILE A 58 -0.98 5.77 16.03
N ALA A 59 -2.20 5.31 15.78
CA ALA A 59 -2.75 4.15 16.46
C ALA A 59 -1.96 2.87 16.15
N ALA A 60 -1.53 2.69 14.91
CA ALA A 60 -0.72 1.56 14.47
C ALA A 60 0.68 1.58 15.10
N ASP A 61 1.32 2.74 15.20
CA ASP A 61 2.61 2.92 15.91
C ASP A 61 2.49 2.48 17.38
N LEU A 62 1.44 2.96 18.06
CA LEU A 62 1.19 2.62 19.47
C LEU A 62 0.90 1.13 19.69
N LEU A 63 0.30 0.46 18.71
CA LEU A 63 -0.13 -0.92 18.82
C LEU A 63 0.82 -1.93 18.16
N GLY A 64 1.82 -1.49 17.43
CA GLY A 64 2.74 -2.34 16.68
C GLY A 64 2.01 -3.10 15.56
N ILE A 65 1.35 -2.36 14.67
CA ILE A 65 0.72 -2.89 13.45
C ILE A 65 1.51 -2.39 12.24
N TYR A 66 1.92 -3.29 11.37
CA TYR A 66 2.57 -2.96 10.10
C TYR A 66 1.53 -2.52 9.08
N MET A 67 1.75 -1.39 8.42
CA MET A 67 0.80 -0.78 7.48
C MET A 67 1.35 -0.83 6.06
N GLU A 68 0.45 -1.16 5.13
CA GLU A 68 0.66 -1.14 3.68
C GLU A 68 -0.42 -0.29 3.02
N PRO A 69 -0.29 1.05 3.00
CA PRO A 69 -1.16 1.88 2.17
C PRO A 69 -0.85 1.68 0.68
N GLN A 70 -1.87 1.91 -0.14
CA GLN A 70 -1.78 1.84 -1.59
C GLN A 70 -2.19 3.17 -2.22
N LEU A 71 -1.65 3.46 -3.43
CA LEU A 71 -2.20 4.53 -4.24
C LEU A 71 -3.68 4.24 -4.56
N PRO A 72 -4.50 5.28 -4.72
CA PRO A 72 -5.92 5.13 -5.06
C PRO A 72 -6.09 4.74 -6.53
N PHE A 73 -5.50 3.59 -6.92
CA PHE A 73 -5.47 3.16 -8.29
C PHE A 73 -5.79 1.66 -8.48
N TRP A 74 -6.66 1.40 -9.43
CA TRP A 74 -7.05 0.06 -9.88
C TRP A 74 -7.35 0.13 -11.38
N GLY A 75 -6.39 -0.23 -12.20
CA GLY A 75 -6.54 -0.08 -13.65
C GLY A 75 -5.25 -0.35 -14.43
N THR A 76 -5.16 0.26 -15.61
CA THR A 76 -4.04 0.09 -16.52
C THR A 76 -3.08 1.26 -16.43
N LEU A 77 -1.84 1.01 -16.04
CA LEU A 77 -0.78 1.99 -15.97
C LEU A 77 0.02 1.96 -17.28
N THR A 78 -0.27 2.90 -18.15
CA THR A 78 0.32 3.00 -19.49
C THR A 78 1.69 3.67 -19.47
N ALA A 79 2.56 3.34 -20.43
CA ALA A 79 3.82 4.05 -20.62
C ALA A 79 3.60 5.37 -21.40
N PRO A 80 4.48 6.38 -21.24
CA PRO A 80 4.48 7.54 -22.11
C PRO A 80 4.60 7.13 -23.59
N GLY A 81 3.67 7.61 -24.41
CA GLY A 81 3.58 7.27 -25.84
C GLY A 81 2.57 6.16 -26.17
N ASP A 82 2.00 5.47 -25.20
CA ASP A 82 0.89 4.54 -25.44
C ASP A 82 -0.37 5.30 -25.86
N GLU A 83 -1.22 4.65 -26.65
CA GLU A 83 -2.44 5.25 -27.24
C GLU A 83 -3.38 5.89 -26.19
N ASN A 84 -3.50 5.28 -25.02
CA ASN A 84 -4.40 5.75 -23.96
C ASN A 84 -3.64 6.35 -22.77
N HIS A 85 -2.42 6.85 -23.01
CA HIS A 85 -1.63 7.44 -21.94
C HIS A 85 -2.23 8.77 -21.48
N ASN A 86 -2.53 8.87 -20.19
CA ASN A 86 -2.98 10.10 -19.55
C ASN A 86 -1.90 10.59 -18.58
N GLU A 87 -1.04 11.48 -19.07
CA GLU A 87 0.07 12.03 -18.30
C GLU A 87 -0.40 12.78 -17.06
N THR A 88 -1.49 13.53 -17.18
CA THR A 88 -2.04 14.32 -16.05
C THR A 88 -2.50 13.42 -14.91
N GLU A 89 -3.21 12.34 -15.23
CA GLU A 89 -3.67 11.36 -14.24
C GLU A 89 -2.49 10.62 -13.59
N GLN A 90 -1.53 10.18 -14.39
CA GLN A 90 -0.36 9.51 -13.85
C GLN A 90 0.50 10.41 -12.97
N ASN A 91 0.73 11.65 -13.39
CA ASN A 91 1.47 12.62 -12.59
C ASN A 91 0.76 12.87 -11.26
N TYR A 92 -0.57 12.98 -11.26
CA TYR A 92 -1.34 13.10 -10.00
C TYR A 92 -1.12 11.89 -9.08
N LEU A 93 -1.17 10.67 -9.60
CA LEU A 93 -0.94 9.45 -8.80
C LEU A 93 0.49 9.38 -8.27
N ILE A 94 1.48 9.72 -9.09
CA ILE A 94 2.88 9.74 -8.68
C ILE A 94 3.13 10.77 -7.56
N GLU A 95 2.59 11.98 -7.74
CA GLU A 95 2.66 13.04 -6.72
C GLU A 95 1.94 12.66 -5.43
N GLU A 96 0.82 11.93 -5.54
CA GLU A 96 0.12 11.43 -4.35
C GLU A 96 1.00 10.44 -3.56
N GLY A 97 1.72 9.56 -4.24
CA GLY A 97 2.67 8.67 -3.57
C GLY A 97 3.79 9.42 -2.86
N PHE A 98 4.35 10.46 -3.47
CA PHE A 98 5.33 11.31 -2.81
C PHE A 98 4.74 12.05 -1.59
N ARG A 99 3.51 12.54 -1.69
CA ARG A 99 2.81 13.16 -0.55
C ARG A 99 2.59 12.17 0.61
N MET A 100 2.24 10.92 0.28
CA MET A 100 2.10 9.86 1.29
C MET A 100 3.41 9.59 2.03
N LEU A 101 4.53 9.52 1.30
CA LEU A 101 5.86 9.31 1.88
C LEU A 101 6.30 10.53 2.72
N ASP A 102 6.14 11.75 2.20
CA ASP A 102 6.49 12.98 2.89
C ASP A 102 5.68 13.17 4.18
N THR A 103 4.37 12.89 4.12
CA THR A 103 3.46 13.11 5.25
C THR A 103 3.56 12.01 6.31
N PHE A 104 3.63 10.75 5.88
CA PHE A 104 3.50 9.60 6.78
C PHE A 104 4.74 8.72 6.89
N GLY A 105 5.76 8.92 6.04
CA GLY A 105 6.95 8.06 5.98
C GLY A 105 7.76 7.97 7.28
N ASN A 106 7.58 8.87 8.23
CA ASN A 106 8.22 8.82 9.54
C ASN A 106 7.46 7.98 10.59
N HIS A 107 6.26 7.50 10.28
CA HIS A 107 5.55 6.57 11.16
C HIS A 107 6.22 5.19 11.15
N ALA A 108 6.55 4.68 12.32
CA ALA A 108 7.18 3.36 12.46
C ALA A 108 6.31 2.21 11.90
N SER A 109 5.01 2.41 11.87
CA SER A 109 4.04 1.48 11.30
C SER A 109 4.00 1.48 9.78
N TYR A 110 4.42 2.56 9.10
CA TYR A 110 4.44 2.62 7.64
C TYR A 110 5.62 1.82 7.09
N CYS A 111 5.42 0.53 6.87
CA CYS A 111 6.49 -0.38 6.49
C CYS A 111 6.50 -0.75 5.01
N MET A 112 5.34 -0.71 4.35
CA MET A 112 5.15 -1.20 3.00
C MET A 112 4.29 -0.24 2.18
N MET A 113 4.53 -0.16 0.87
CA MET A 113 3.74 0.64 -0.06
C MET A 113 3.55 -0.10 -1.38
N SER A 114 2.36 0.01 -1.97
CA SER A 114 2.11 -0.53 -3.30
C SER A 114 1.40 0.47 -4.22
N LEU A 115 1.60 0.32 -5.54
CA LEU A 115 1.02 1.23 -6.53
C LEU A 115 -0.50 1.07 -6.71
N GLY A 116 -1.08 0.02 -6.17
CA GLY A 116 -2.52 -0.20 -6.27
C GLY A 116 -2.91 -1.67 -6.34
N ASN A 117 -4.09 -1.95 -6.89
CA ASN A 117 -4.66 -3.29 -6.93
C ASN A 117 -4.96 -3.75 -8.35
N GLU A 118 -4.59 -5.00 -8.67
CA GLU A 118 -4.88 -5.68 -9.93
C GLU A 118 -4.50 -4.83 -11.16
N LEU A 119 -3.28 -4.30 -11.15
CA LEU A 119 -2.81 -3.41 -12.18
C LEU A 119 -2.45 -4.15 -13.46
N TRP A 120 -2.70 -3.48 -14.59
CA TRP A 120 -2.28 -3.86 -15.93
C TRP A 120 -1.40 -2.76 -16.54
N GLY A 121 -0.79 -3.05 -17.66
CA GLY A 121 -0.04 -2.07 -18.45
C GLY A 121 1.47 -2.27 -18.40
N SER A 122 2.22 -1.19 -18.43
CA SER A 122 3.68 -1.24 -18.52
C SER A 122 4.33 -1.59 -17.17
N LYS A 123 4.99 -2.74 -17.13
CA LYS A 123 5.80 -3.18 -15.97
C LYS A 123 7.01 -2.26 -15.77
N GLU A 124 7.60 -1.84 -16.87
CA GLU A 124 8.75 -0.92 -16.91
C GLU A 124 8.35 0.42 -16.28
N ARG A 125 7.16 0.93 -16.60
CA ARG A 125 6.65 2.17 -16.00
C ARG A 125 6.36 2.03 -14.52
N MET A 126 5.80 0.90 -14.08
CA MET A 126 5.61 0.59 -12.66
C MET A 126 6.94 0.56 -11.92
N ALA A 127 7.97 -0.09 -12.52
CA ALA A 127 9.32 -0.15 -11.97
C ALA A 127 9.97 1.22 -11.84
N GLU A 128 9.81 2.10 -12.84
CA GLU A 128 10.28 3.48 -12.78
C GLU A 128 9.67 4.25 -11.60
N ILE A 129 8.37 4.13 -11.40
CA ILE A 129 7.66 4.82 -10.32
C ILE A 129 8.15 4.33 -8.95
N ILE A 130 8.25 3.01 -8.76
CA ILE A 130 8.79 2.43 -7.52
C ILE A 130 10.22 2.89 -7.27
N THR A 131 11.06 2.88 -8.30
CA THR A 131 12.43 3.36 -8.19
C THR A 131 12.46 4.82 -7.77
N GLY A 132 11.58 5.66 -8.31
CA GLY A 132 11.41 7.05 -7.90
C GLY A 132 11.08 7.21 -6.42
N TYR A 133 10.12 6.45 -5.91
CA TYR A 133 9.77 6.46 -4.48
C TYR A 133 10.93 5.99 -3.60
N ARG A 134 11.59 4.90 -3.98
CA ARG A 134 12.75 4.36 -3.26
C ARG A 134 13.94 5.33 -3.23
N CYS A 135 14.13 6.13 -4.25
CA CYS A 135 15.17 7.17 -4.26
C CYS A 135 14.90 8.29 -3.22
N ILE A 136 13.64 8.52 -2.87
CA ILE A 136 13.27 9.52 -1.86
C ILE A 136 13.26 8.92 -0.46
N ASP A 137 12.76 7.68 -0.32
CA ASP A 137 12.74 7.00 0.97
C ASP A 137 12.97 5.49 0.77
N ASP A 138 14.14 4.99 1.14
CA ASP A 138 14.53 3.58 1.03
C ASP A 138 14.27 2.77 2.30
N ARG A 139 13.61 3.35 3.29
CA ARG A 139 13.26 2.69 4.57
C ARG A 139 12.06 1.77 4.45
N HIS A 140 11.24 1.95 3.43
CA HIS A 140 10.02 1.18 3.20
C HIS A 140 10.24 0.04 2.20
N LEU A 141 9.36 -0.96 2.26
CA LEU A 141 9.28 -2.02 1.26
C LEU A 141 8.25 -1.64 0.19
N TYR A 142 8.58 -1.85 -1.07
CA TYR A 142 7.75 -1.46 -2.21
C TYR A 142 7.36 -2.65 -3.07
N THR A 143 6.16 -2.58 -3.67
CA THR A 143 5.72 -3.52 -4.70
C THR A 143 4.90 -2.81 -5.78
N GLN A 144 4.99 -3.32 -7.00
CA GLN A 144 4.28 -2.78 -8.17
C GLN A 144 2.75 -2.88 -8.06
N GLY A 145 2.25 -3.71 -7.19
CA GLY A 145 0.82 -3.79 -6.93
C GLY A 145 0.41 -5.12 -6.35
N SER A 146 -0.83 -5.17 -5.92
CA SER A 146 -1.40 -6.36 -5.32
C SER A 146 -2.20 -7.14 -6.35
N ASN A 147 -1.94 -8.46 -6.44
CA ASN A 147 -2.67 -9.37 -7.32
C ASN A 147 -2.67 -8.96 -8.80
N ASN A 148 -1.55 -8.44 -9.28
CA ASN A 148 -1.39 -8.04 -10.68
C ASN A 148 -1.36 -9.29 -11.58
N PHE A 149 -2.36 -9.43 -12.44
CA PHE A 149 -2.59 -10.66 -13.22
C PHE A 149 -1.55 -10.91 -14.30
N GLN A 150 -0.87 -9.87 -14.79
CA GLN A 150 0.11 -9.99 -15.88
C GLN A 150 1.34 -10.80 -15.51
N HIS A 151 1.69 -10.84 -14.23
CA HIS A 151 2.92 -11.42 -13.73
C HIS A 151 2.77 -12.19 -12.43
N THR A 152 1.57 -12.64 -12.12
CA THR A 152 1.31 -13.54 -10.99
C THR A 152 1.69 -14.98 -11.37
N PRO A 153 2.38 -15.71 -10.51
CA PRO A 153 2.93 -15.39 -9.18
C PRO A 153 4.43 -15.07 -9.23
N VAL A 154 4.82 -13.97 -9.79
CA VAL A 154 6.23 -13.59 -10.00
C VAL A 154 6.57 -12.34 -9.20
N LEU A 155 7.65 -12.39 -8.43
CA LEU A 155 8.30 -11.23 -7.85
C LEU A 155 9.18 -10.59 -8.94
N LEU A 156 8.95 -9.31 -9.24
CA LEU A 156 9.76 -8.58 -10.20
C LEU A 156 11.02 -7.99 -9.53
N PRO A 157 12.05 -7.63 -10.30
CA PRO A 157 13.33 -7.17 -9.73
C PRO A 157 13.21 -5.96 -8.79
N GLU A 158 12.24 -5.09 -9.04
CA GLU A 158 12.02 -3.87 -8.25
C GLU A 158 11.10 -4.09 -7.04
N ASP A 159 10.43 -5.25 -6.96
CA ASP A 159 9.55 -5.58 -5.85
C ASP A 159 10.34 -6.12 -4.66
N ASP A 160 10.05 -5.61 -3.47
CA ASP A 160 10.57 -6.17 -2.21
C ASP A 160 9.68 -7.29 -1.67
N PHE A 161 8.41 -7.33 -2.07
CA PHE A 161 7.45 -8.34 -1.64
C PHE A 161 6.38 -8.57 -2.70
N PHE A 162 5.68 -9.70 -2.58
CA PHE A 162 4.63 -10.11 -3.49
C PHE A 162 3.28 -10.23 -2.77
N VAL A 163 2.24 -9.65 -3.35
CA VAL A 163 0.86 -9.80 -2.86
C VAL A 163 0.02 -10.48 -3.93
N GLY A 164 -0.34 -11.72 -3.68
CA GLY A 164 -1.18 -12.49 -4.60
C GLY A 164 -2.12 -13.43 -3.86
N VAL A 165 -3.32 -13.61 -4.40
CA VAL A 165 -4.34 -14.52 -3.86
C VAL A 165 -4.60 -15.72 -4.78
N ARG A 166 -4.03 -15.69 -5.98
CA ARG A 166 -4.24 -16.72 -6.99
C ARG A 166 -2.91 -17.39 -7.34
N PHE A 167 -2.84 -18.66 -7.07
CA PHE A 167 -1.78 -19.51 -7.57
C PHE A 167 -2.30 -20.20 -8.83
N SER A 168 -1.58 -20.07 -9.94
CA SER A 168 -1.84 -20.95 -11.09
C SER A 168 -1.55 -22.39 -10.67
N LYS A 169 -2.47 -23.28 -10.96
CA LYS A 169 -2.21 -24.72 -10.85
C LYS A 169 -1.31 -25.18 -11.97
#